data_16f56cdf845200eb0e6d540bdf933b6b
#
_entry.id   16f56cdf845200eb0e6d540bdf933b6b
#
_cell.length_a   1.000
_cell.length_b   1.000
_cell.length_c   1.000
_cell.angle_alpha   90.00
_cell.angle_beta   90.00
_cell.angle_gamma   90.00
#
_symmetry.space_group_name_H-M   'P 1'
#
loop_
_entity.id
_entity.type
_entity.pdbx_description
1 polymer ?
#
loop_
_entity_poly.entity_id
_entity_poly.type
_entity_poly.pdbx_seq_one_letter_code
_entity_poly.pdbx_strand_id
1 'polypeptide(L)'
;MFNLESVYKAVLSHTDAVDISGDKEAKGSLRILKSALAENLISNISVHNNAVTAIDADALRHYADRVAVFHQLEPNVYLTTPITEPTIDFDALRREWMDQDNQEFILSCLDFMKAHGLFTDKSLETLQDKEQCAVLFRHNSLNGILLRVNPNQPDDEQRKDTNGNTRYYSEKYMIAENGYFVSSEWRPDRADARKPLIDWIFALMQEIKFSTGYQSEFPRNRILFGAPGTGKSFTLNREKDLLLADGGEYERVTFHPDYSYANFVGTYKPVPCKDSDDKDAITYSYVPGPFMRTYVKALQNSKTDTPKPFLLVIEEINRANVAAVFGDVFQLLDRGDDEVSEYPIQASEDIKKYLAGELGGNPDDYSEIRLPDNMFIWATMNSADQGVFPMDTAFKRRWDFTYLGIDDSEAGIVGKKVVLGQGDYRRIVEWNALRKAINNELLTYKVNEDKLMGPYFISKKNLPEGEMIDPAVFTRIFKNKVIMYLFDDAAKQKRITLFGGCDEKAKNQYSKICREFDAKGVYIFCEGISSQFIDNVPEDDGE
;
A
#
# COMPACT_ATOMS: atom_id res chain seq x y z
N MET A 1 -22.05 -18.52 -20.97
CA MET A 1 -21.73 -17.73 -19.78
C MET A 1 -20.21 -17.75 -19.65
N PHE A 2 -19.55 -16.61 -19.48
CA PHE A 2 -18.09 -16.57 -19.32
C PHE A 2 -17.77 -16.99 -17.88
N ASN A 3 -16.98 -18.06 -17.71
CA ASN A 3 -16.60 -18.57 -16.40
C ASN A 3 -15.07 -18.56 -16.31
N LEU A 4 -14.52 -17.83 -15.34
CA LEU A 4 -13.08 -17.66 -15.17
C LEU A 4 -12.39 -19.00 -14.85
N GLU A 5 -13.03 -19.86 -14.07
CA GLU A 5 -12.55 -21.22 -13.76
C GLU A 5 -12.45 -22.07 -15.02
N SER A 6 -13.44 -21.95 -15.92
CA SER A 6 -13.41 -22.66 -17.21
C SER A 6 -12.34 -22.12 -18.15
N VAL A 7 -12.04 -20.81 -18.10
CA VAL A 7 -10.89 -20.21 -18.82
C VAL A 7 -9.59 -20.78 -18.26
N TYR A 8 -9.45 -20.83 -16.94
CA TYR A 8 -8.26 -21.35 -16.28
C TYR A 8 -8.04 -22.83 -16.61
N LYS A 9 -9.08 -23.66 -16.51
CA LYS A 9 -9.02 -25.07 -16.93
C LYS A 9 -8.63 -25.23 -18.40
N ALA A 10 -9.18 -24.40 -19.28
CA ALA A 10 -8.85 -24.42 -20.70
C ALA A 10 -7.38 -24.08 -20.97
N VAL A 11 -6.80 -23.22 -20.15
CA VAL A 11 -5.40 -22.80 -20.23
C VAL A 11 -4.50 -23.91 -19.68
N LEU A 12 -4.78 -24.42 -18.48
CA LEU A 12 -4.05 -25.54 -17.88
C LEU A 12 -4.04 -26.77 -18.80
N SER A 13 -5.15 -27.05 -19.50
CA SER A 13 -5.22 -28.17 -20.44
C SER A 13 -4.19 -28.11 -21.58
N HIS A 14 -3.67 -26.92 -21.88
CA HIS A 14 -2.64 -26.74 -22.92
C HIS A 14 -1.21 -26.73 -22.36
N THR A 15 -1.04 -26.41 -21.07
CA THR A 15 0.27 -26.41 -20.40
C THR A 15 0.56 -27.73 -19.69
N ASP A 16 -0.45 -28.34 -19.06
CA ASP A 16 -0.30 -29.54 -18.22
C ASP A 16 -1.03 -30.80 -18.79
N ALA A 17 -1.34 -30.81 -20.08
CA ALA A 17 -2.02 -31.91 -20.75
C ALA A 17 -3.39 -32.33 -20.13
N VAL A 18 -4.09 -31.43 -19.47
CA VAL A 18 -5.44 -31.68 -18.94
C VAL A 18 -6.41 -31.84 -20.11
N ASP A 19 -7.06 -33.00 -20.24
CA ASP A 19 -8.02 -33.29 -21.31
C ASP A 19 -9.35 -32.52 -21.07
N ILE A 20 -9.61 -31.50 -21.89
CA ILE A 20 -10.87 -30.72 -21.92
C ILE A 20 -11.81 -31.20 -23.03
N SER A 21 -11.55 -32.34 -23.70
CA SER A 21 -12.33 -32.79 -24.87
C SER A 21 -13.81 -32.98 -24.58
N GLY A 22 -14.18 -33.27 -23.34
CA GLY A 22 -15.55 -33.40 -22.85
C GLY A 22 -16.15 -32.10 -22.29
N ASP A 23 -15.32 -31.08 -22.00
CA ASP A 23 -15.75 -29.85 -21.33
C ASP A 23 -16.13 -28.75 -22.34
N LYS A 24 -17.45 -28.60 -22.56
CA LYS A 24 -17.98 -27.58 -23.51
C LYS A 24 -17.75 -26.14 -23.01
N GLU A 25 -17.70 -25.93 -21.71
CA GLU A 25 -17.54 -24.62 -21.08
C GLU A 25 -16.09 -24.14 -21.18
N ALA A 26 -15.13 -25.04 -20.92
CA ALA A 26 -13.71 -24.78 -21.10
C ALA A 26 -13.35 -24.45 -22.56
N LYS A 27 -13.89 -25.22 -23.53
CA LYS A 27 -13.74 -24.95 -24.98
C LYS A 27 -14.33 -23.59 -25.38
N GLY A 28 -15.50 -23.25 -24.83
CA GLY A 28 -16.15 -21.96 -25.05
C GLY A 28 -15.31 -20.81 -24.53
N SER A 29 -14.78 -20.95 -23.33
CA SER A 29 -13.93 -19.96 -22.66
C SER A 29 -12.61 -19.75 -23.39
N LEU A 30 -11.97 -20.83 -23.88
CA LEU A 30 -10.75 -20.74 -24.71
C LEU A 30 -11.00 -19.97 -26.01
N ARG A 31 -12.17 -20.15 -26.64
CA ARG A 31 -12.53 -19.43 -27.85
C ARG A 31 -12.69 -17.92 -27.59
N ILE A 32 -13.31 -17.55 -26.47
CA ILE A 32 -13.48 -16.15 -26.04
C ILE A 32 -12.11 -15.52 -25.77
N LEU A 33 -11.22 -16.22 -25.07
CA LEU A 33 -9.85 -15.77 -24.78
C LEU A 33 -9.06 -15.49 -26.08
N LYS A 34 -9.16 -16.39 -27.07
CA LYS A 34 -8.50 -16.22 -28.38
C LYS A 34 -9.05 -15.00 -29.14
N SER A 35 -10.35 -14.75 -29.07
CA SER A 35 -10.97 -13.57 -29.68
C SER A 35 -10.48 -12.29 -29.03
N ALA A 36 -10.41 -12.26 -27.70
CA ALA A 36 -9.94 -11.09 -26.95
C ALA A 36 -8.46 -10.77 -27.21
N LEU A 37 -7.62 -11.78 -27.40
CA LEU A 37 -6.22 -11.62 -27.83
C LEU A 37 -6.10 -11.05 -29.24
N ALA A 38 -6.91 -11.53 -30.17
CA ALA A 38 -6.93 -11.06 -31.56
C ALA A 38 -7.39 -9.59 -31.66
N GLU A 39 -8.23 -9.14 -30.74
CA GLU A 39 -8.75 -7.75 -30.66
C GLU A 39 -7.89 -6.84 -29.79
N ASN A 40 -6.72 -7.27 -29.33
CA ASN A 40 -5.84 -6.54 -28.39
C ASN A 40 -6.53 -6.05 -27.09
N LEU A 41 -7.56 -6.75 -26.67
CA LEU A 41 -8.29 -6.44 -25.42
C LEU A 41 -7.56 -6.97 -24.18
N ILE A 42 -6.57 -7.86 -24.36
CA ILE A 42 -5.71 -8.43 -23.33
C ILE A 42 -4.28 -8.32 -23.82
N SER A 43 -3.40 -7.80 -22.97
CA SER A 43 -1.95 -7.81 -23.15
C SER A 43 -1.31 -8.83 -22.20
N ASN A 44 -0.12 -9.31 -22.51
CA ASN A 44 0.68 -10.23 -21.69
C ASN A 44 0.21 -11.70 -21.67
N ILE A 45 -0.52 -12.15 -22.68
CA ILE A 45 -0.78 -13.55 -22.91
C ILE A 45 -0.13 -13.95 -24.23
N SER A 46 0.74 -14.95 -24.20
CA SER A 46 1.38 -15.47 -25.41
C SER A 46 0.67 -16.74 -25.88
N VAL A 47 0.20 -16.75 -27.13
CA VAL A 47 -0.40 -17.94 -27.75
C VAL A 47 0.52 -18.41 -28.86
N HIS A 48 1.07 -19.62 -28.71
CA HIS A 48 1.85 -20.26 -29.75
C HIS A 48 1.18 -21.60 -30.16
N ASN A 49 0.96 -21.81 -31.45
CA ASN A 49 0.38 -23.05 -32.01
C ASN A 49 -0.92 -23.53 -31.30
N ASN A 50 -1.83 -22.62 -30.98
CA ASN A 50 -3.05 -22.90 -30.21
C ASN A 50 -2.84 -23.25 -28.71
N ALA A 51 -1.64 -23.13 -28.17
CA ALA A 51 -1.34 -23.26 -26.76
C ALA A 51 -1.07 -21.88 -26.14
N VAL A 52 -1.56 -21.65 -24.95
CA VAL A 52 -1.24 -20.45 -24.17
C VAL A 52 0.04 -20.74 -23.42
N THR A 53 1.10 -19.99 -23.70
CA THR A 53 2.45 -20.24 -23.16
C THR A 53 2.83 -19.38 -21.97
N ALA A 54 2.06 -18.31 -21.71
CA ALA A 54 2.19 -17.49 -20.50
C ALA A 54 0.86 -16.83 -20.19
N ILE A 55 0.49 -16.78 -18.91
CA ILE A 55 -0.69 -16.08 -18.41
C ILE A 55 -0.28 -15.18 -17.28
N ASP A 56 -0.72 -13.92 -17.42
CA ASP A 56 -0.81 -13.01 -16.28
C ASP A 56 -2.19 -13.18 -15.64
N ALA A 57 -2.23 -13.73 -14.43
CA ALA A 57 -3.47 -13.97 -13.68
C ALA A 57 -4.23 -12.66 -13.41
N ASP A 58 -3.51 -11.55 -13.23
CA ASP A 58 -4.10 -10.23 -13.00
C ASP A 58 -4.69 -9.65 -14.29
N ALA A 59 -4.05 -9.87 -15.45
CA ALA A 59 -4.60 -9.49 -16.74
C ALA A 59 -5.90 -10.26 -17.06
N LEU A 60 -5.97 -11.54 -16.70
CA LEU A 60 -7.20 -12.36 -16.82
C LEU A 60 -8.31 -11.85 -15.89
N ARG A 61 -7.97 -11.49 -14.66
CA ARG A 61 -8.93 -10.92 -13.69
C ARG A 61 -9.46 -9.58 -14.18
N HIS A 62 -8.60 -8.70 -14.66
CA HIS A 62 -8.97 -7.40 -15.25
C HIS A 62 -9.87 -7.53 -16.49
N TYR A 63 -9.64 -8.56 -17.28
CA TYR A 63 -10.50 -8.86 -18.43
C TYR A 63 -11.88 -9.38 -18.00
N ALA A 64 -11.93 -10.26 -17.01
CA ALA A 64 -13.18 -10.75 -16.44
C ALA A 64 -14.03 -9.61 -15.86
N ASP A 65 -13.41 -8.66 -15.17
CA ASP A 65 -14.08 -7.46 -14.63
C ASP A 65 -14.64 -6.57 -15.73
N ARG A 66 -13.90 -6.36 -16.83
CA ARG A 66 -14.41 -5.59 -17.99
C ARG A 66 -15.58 -6.27 -18.69
N VAL A 67 -15.53 -7.58 -18.83
CA VAL A 67 -16.63 -8.36 -19.41
C VAL A 67 -17.86 -8.31 -18.51
N ALA A 68 -17.68 -8.37 -17.20
CA ALA A 68 -18.76 -8.24 -16.22
C ALA A 68 -19.42 -6.85 -16.31
N VAL A 69 -18.64 -5.78 -16.36
CA VAL A 69 -19.14 -4.41 -16.53
C VAL A 69 -19.88 -4.24 -17.88
N PHE A 70 -19.31 -4.77 -18.97
CA PHE A 70 -19.92 -4.69 -20.31
C PHE A 70 -21.29 -5.37 -20.37
N HIS A 71 -21.48 -6.48 -19.66
CA HIS A 71 -22.72 -7.23 -19.61
C HIS A 71 -23.65 -6.80 -18.45
N GLN A 72 -23.36 -5.69 -17.76
CA GLN A 72 -24.12 -5.17 -16.61
C GLN A 72 -24.28 -6.21 -15.49
N LEU A 73 -23.28 -7.03 -15.28
CA LEU A 73 -23.23 -8.04 -14.24
C LEU A 73 -22.51 -7.47 -13.02
N GLU A 74 -22.96 -7.80 -11.84
CA GLU A 74 -22.30 -7.34 -10.63
C GLU A 74 -20.86 -7.86 -10.57
N PRO A 75 -19.86 -7.00 -10.26
CA PRO A 75 -18.49 -7.42 -10.02
C PRO A 75 -18.50 -8.47 -8.89
N ASN A 76 -17.77 -9.57 -9.05
CA ASN A 76 -17.63 -10.67 -8.08
C ASN A 76 -18.69 -11.79 -8.11
N VAL A 77 -19.73 -11.74 -8.92
CA VAL A 77 -20.67 -12.88 -9.06
C VAL A 77 -19.99 -14.12 -9.69
N TYR A 78 -18.82 -13.95 -10.30
CA TYR A 78 -18.07 -15.02 -10.97
C TYR A 78 -16.87 -15.54 -10.19
N LEU A 79 -16.53 -14.94 -9.05
CA LEU A 79 -15.43 -15.38 -8.18
C LEU A 79 -15.98 -16.24 -7.05
N THR A 80 -16.52 -17.40 -7.36
CA THR A 80 -16.92 -18.37 -6.32
C THR A 80 -15.73 -19.16 -5.76
N THR A 81 -14.57 -19.07 -6.39
CA THR A 81 -13.29 -19.52 -5.82
C THR A 81 -12.23 -18.49 -6.11
N PRO A 82 -11.44 -18.04 -5.13
CA PRO A 82 -10.23 -17.30 -5.41
C PRO A 82 -9.39 -18.14 -6.36
N ILE A 83 -8.79 -17.52 -7.39
CA ILE A 83 -7.67 -18.13 -8.09
C ILE A 83 -6.56 -18.15 -7.04
N THR A 84 -6.53 -19.16 -6.20
CA THR A 84 -5.33 -19.50 -5.45
C THR A 84 -4.31 -19.88 -6.52
N GLU A 85 -3.17 -19.21 -6.54
CA GLU A 85 -1.96 -19.80 -7.14
C GLU A 85 -1.97 -21.27 -6.74
N PRO A 86 -1.62 -22.20 -7.65
CA PRO A 86 -1.67 -23.60 -7.31
C PRO A 86 -0.89 -23.78 -6.01
N THR A 87 -1.61 -24.06 -4.94
CA THR A 87 -1.00 -24.31 -3.63
C THR A 87 -0.09 -25.51 -3.85
N ILE A 88 1.22 -25.29 -3.68
CA ILE A 88 2.20 -26.36 -3.82
C ILE A 88 1.82 -27.44 -2.81
N ASP A 89 1.43 -28.61 -3.29
CA ASP A 89 1.23 -29.77 -2.43
C ASP A 89 2.62 -30.33 -2.05
N PHE A 90 3.17 -29.79 -0.97
CA PHE A 90 4.48 -30.17 -0.45
C PHE A 90 4.59 -31.68 -0.13
N ASP A 91 3.48 -32.33 0.24
CA ASP A 91 3.49 -33.75 0.54
C ASP A 91 3.51 -34.60 -0.74
N ALA A 92 2.83 -34.15 -1.78
CA ALA A 92 2.92 -34.79 -3.11
C ALA A 92 4.32 -34.58 -3.70
N LEU A 93 4.85 -33.37 -3.67
CA LEU A 93 6.18 -33.01 -4.17
C LEU A 93 7.30 -33.78 -3.43
N ARG A 94 7.17 -33.90 -2.09
CA ARG A 94 8.10 -34.72 -1.28
C ARG A 94 8.10 -36.16 -1.72
N ARG A 95 6.95 -36.77 -1.95
CA ARG A 95 6.85 -38.17 -2.41
C ARG A 95 7.50 -38.33 -3.77
N GLU A 96 7.19 -37.46 -4.71
CA GLU A 96 7.77 -37.46 -6.05
C GLU A 96 9.29 -37.38 -6.00
N TRP A 97 9.88 -36.43 -5.29
CA TRP A 97 11.32 -36.25 -5.19
C TRP A 97 12.04 -37.42 -4.47
N MET A 98 11.39 -38.01 -3.49
CA MET A 98 11.96 -39.18 -2.81
C MET A 98 12.05 -40.41 -3.69
N ASP A 99 11.18 -40.57 -4.71
CA ASP A 99 11.13 -41.70 -5.62
C ASP A 99 12.05 -41.53 -6.85
N GLN A 100 12.59 -40.33 -7.10
CA GLN A 100 13.48 -40.05 -8.24
C GLN A 100 14.86 -40.72 -8.10
N ASP A 101 15.57 -40.89 -9.22
CA ASP A 101 16.98 -41.28 -9.19
C ASP A 101 17.86 -40.18 -8.55
N ASN A 102 19.15 -40.49 -8.35
CA ASN A 102 20.04 -39.55 -7.61
C ASN A 102 20.25 -38.23 -8.32
N GLN A 103 20.39 -38.23 -9.63
CA GLN A 103 20.65 -37.05 -10.42
C GLN A 103 19.37 -36.24 -10.60
N GLU A 104 18.28 -36.92 -10.94
CA GLU A 104 16.96 -36.29 -11.08
C GLU A 104 16.51 -35.64 -9.79
N PHE A 105 16.66 -36.32 -8.65
CA PHE A 105 16.33 -35.77 -7.32
C PHE A 105 16.99 -34.41 -7.05
N ILE A 106 18.33 -34.37 -7.17
CA ILE A 106 19.03 -33.12 -6.81
C ILE A 106 18.78 -32.01 -7.83
N LEU A 107 18.65 -32.36 -9.12
CA LEU A 107 18.30 -31.35 -10.12
C LEU A 107 16.89 -30.83 -9.93
N SER A 108 15.90 -31.65 -9.62
CA SER A 108 14.54 -31.20 -9.28
C SER A 108 14.52 -30.27 -8.09
N CYS A 109 15.30 -30.56 -7.03
CA CYS A 109 15.47 -29.66 -5.88
C CYS A 109 16.05 -28.30 -6.28
N LEU A 110 17.12 -28.29 -7.08
CA LEU A 110 17.79 -27.04 -7.51
C LEU A 110 16.94 -26.25 -8.51
N ASP A 111 16.25 -26.93 -9.44
CA ASP A 111 15.34 -26.29 -10.39
C ASP A 111 14.14 -25.65 -9.67
N PHE A 112 13.61 -26.33 -8.65
CA PHE A 112 12.58 -25.75 -7.79
C PHE A 112 13.10 -24.51 -7.04
N MET A 113 14.29 -24.59 -6.43
CA MET A 113 14.91 -23.44 -5.79
C MET A 113 15.11 -22.27 -6.76
N LYS A 114 15.53 -22.57 -8.01
CA LYS A 114 15.72 -21.57 -9.06
C LYS A 114 14.41 -20.93 -9.48
N ALA A 115 13.38 -21.75 -9.73
CA ALA A 115 12.04 -21.27 -10.12
C ALA A 115 11.38 -20.37 -9.07
N HIS A 116 11.72 -20.56 -7.79
CA HIS A 116 11.13 -19.80 -6.67
C HIS A 116 12.10 -18.79 -6.05
N GLY A 117 13.20 -18.43 -6.72
CA GLY A 117 14.13 -17.40 -6.26
C GLY A 117 14.82 -17.71 -4.92
N LEU A 118 14.98 -18.99 -4.56
CA LEU A 118 15.53 -19.42 -3.26
C LEU A 118 17.07 -19.40 -3.20
N PHE A 119 17.76 -19.05 -4.31
CA PHE A 119 19.21 -18.88 -4.31
C PHE A 119 19.60 -17.48 -3.82
N THR A 120 19.54 -17.29 -2.51
CA THR A 120 20.09 -16.12 -1.83
C THR A 120 21.58 -16.33 -1.52
N ASP A 121 22.31 -15.27 -1.17
CA ASP A 121 23.72 -15.39 -0.75
C ASP A 121 23.87 -16.38 0.40
N LYS A 122 22.98 -16.33 1.40
CA LYS A 122 22.96 -17.25 2.54
C LYS A 122 22.69 -18.70 2.13
N SER A 123 21.70 -18.95 1.28
CA SER A 123 21.39 -20.32 0.83
C SER A 123 22.49 -20.90 -0.06
N LEU A 124 23.12 -20.07 -0.90
CA LEU A 124 24.27 -20.46 -1.70
C LEU A 124 25.50 -20.76 -0.82
N GLU A 125 25.77 -19.94 0.19
CA GLU A 125 26.84 -20.21 1.17
C GLU A 125 26.60 -21.54 1.88
N THR A 126 25.37 -21.76 2.36
CA THR A 126 24.98 -23.04 3.01
C THR A 126 25.21 -24.24 2.11
N LEU A 127 24.79 -24.18 0.83
CA LEU A 127 24.94 -25.29 -0.10
C LEU A 127 26.39 -25.55 -0.55
N GLN A 128 27.28 -24.57 -0.43
CA GLN A 128 28.70 -24.67 -0.75
C GLN A 128 29.55 -25.08 0.48
N ASP A 129 29.04 -24.86 1.69
CA ASP A 129 29.77 -25.15 2.92
C ASP A 129 29.63 -26.62 3.30
N LYS A 130 30.77 -27.30 3.44
CA LYS A 130 30.84 -28.72 3.78
C LYS A 130 30.28 -29.01 5.18
N GLU A 131 30.61 -28.16 6.15
CA GLU A 131 30.24 -28.39 7.57
C GLU A 131 28.74 -28.16 7.74
N GLN A 132 28.20 -27.12 7.13
CA GLN A 132 26.77 -26.86 7.13
C GLN A 132 25.99 -27.95 6.41
N CYS A 133 26.44 -28.42 5.25
CA CYS A 133 25.81 -29.54 4.54
C CYS A 133 25.84 -30.84 5.37
N ALA A 134 26.92 -31.11 6.07
CA ALA A 134 27.01 -32.30 6.93
C ALA A 134 26.05 -32.22 8.13
N VAL A 135 25.93 -31.07 8.74
CA VAL A 135 25.04 -30.85 9.91
C VAL A 135 23.57 -30.81 9.50
N LEU A 136 23.23 -29.98 8.53
CA LEU A 136 21.83 -29.74 8.14
C LEU A 136 21.24 -30.89 7.34
N PHE A 137 22.00 -31.44 6.38
CA PHE A 137 21.49 -32.41 5.43
C PHE A 137 22.08 -33.82 5.62
N ARG A 138 22.94 -34.01 6.63
CA ARG A 138 23.69 -35.27 6.82
C ARG A 138 24.48 -35.68 5.57
N HIS A 139 24.87 -34.69 4.77
CA HIS A 139 25.55 -34.86 3.51
C HIS A 139 27.06 -34.67 3.67
N ASN A 140 27.83 -35.73 3.46
CA ASN A 140 29.28 -35.76 3.70
C ASN A 140 30.10 -35.62 2.41
N SER A 141 29.74 -34.70 1.50
CA SER A 141 30.57 -34.37 0.36
C SER A 141 31.83 -33.61 0.72
N LEU A 142 32.80 -33.54 -0.20
CA LEU A 142 34.07 -32.86 0.07
C LEU A 142 33.93 -31.35 0.26
N ASN A 143 33.08 -30.70 -0.53
CA ASN A 143 32.97 -29.24 -0.61
C ASN A 143 31.52 -28.78 -0.67
N GLY A 144 30.61 -29.44 0.04
CA GLY A 144 29.19 -29.11 0.02
C GLY A 144 28.42 -29.76 -1.13
N ILE A 145 27.16 -29.40 -1.28
CA ILE A 145 26.25 -29.87 -2.35
C ILE A 145 26.60 -29.20 -3.70
N LEU A 146 26.95 -27.92 -3.66
CA LEU A 146 27.37 -27.13 -4.80
C LEU A 146 28.86 -26.79 -4.70
N LEU A 147 29.61 -27.12 -5.74
CA LEU A 147 31.00 -26.71 -5.88
C LEU A 147 31.12 -25.68 -7.01
N ARG A 148 31.47 -24.44 -6.67
CA ARG A 148 31.66 -23.39 -7.68
C ARG A 148 32.79 -23.75 -8.64
N VAL A 149 32.55 -23.65 -9.92
CA VAL A 149 33.54 -23.94 -10.97
C VAL A 149 34.69 -22.94 -10.93
N ASN A 150 35.92 -23.45 -10.82
CA ASN A 150 37.13 -22.65 -10.95
C ASN A 150 37.62 -22.71 -12.42
N PRO A 151 37.57 -21.61 -13.18
CA PRO A 151 37.94 -21.61 -14.60
C PRO A 151 39.45 -21.88 -14.84
N ASN A 152 40.25 -21.82 -13.80
CA ASN A 152 41.73 -22.03 -13.88
C ASN A 152 42.16 -23.47 -13.60
N GLN A 153 41.21 -24.41 -13.35
CA GLN A 153 41.51 -25.79 -13.07
C GLN A 153 40.70 -26.72 -14.02
N PRO A 154 41.24 -27.86 -14.42
CA PRO A 154 40.50 -28.85 -15.22
C PRO A 154 39.26 -29.34 -14.47
N ASP A 155 38.12 -29.42 -15.17
CA ASP A 155 36.84 -29.85 -14.61
C ASP A 155 36.93 -31.22 -13.91
N ASP A 156 37.62 -32.16 -14.52
CA ASP A 156 37.77 -33.54 -14.02
C ASP A 156 38.57 -33.63 -12.70
N GLU A 157 39.48 -32.67 -12.46
CA GLU A 157 40.25 -32.61 -11.21
C GLU A 157 39.42 -31.99 -10.08
N GLN A 158 38.65 -30.96 -10.36
CA GLN A 158 37.81 -30.31 -9.38
C GLN A 158 36.76 -31.23 -8.77
N ARG A 159 36.24 -32.17 -9.58
CA ARG A 159 35.17 -33.09 -9.18
C ARG A 159 35.63 -34.29 -8.35
N LYS A 160 36.94 -34.47 -8.15
CA LYS A 160 37.50 -35.64 -7.46
C LYS A 160 37.89 -35.31 -6.02
N ASP A 161 37.79 -36.34 -5.17
CA ASP A 161 38.32 -36.29 -3.81
C ASP A 161 39.85 -36.56 -3.78
N THR A 162 40.44 -36.43 -2.59
CA THR A 162 41.87 -36.69 -2.40
C THR A 162 42.32 -38.11 -2.75
N ASN A 163 41.38 -39.04 -2.86
CA ASN A 163 41.62 -40.43 -3.26
C ASN A 163 41.36 -40.68 -4.75
N GLY A 164 41.03 -39.62 -5.50
CA GLY A 164 40.76 -39.73 -6.94
C GLY A 164 39.34 -40.16 -7.30
N ASN A 165 38.41 -40.32 -6.34
CA ASN A 165 37.03 -40.68 -6.62
C ASN A 165 36.20 -39.45 -7.03
N THR A 166 35.40 -39.61 -8.10
CA THR A 166 34.50 -38.56 -8.57
C THR A 166 33.32 -38.40 -7.62
N ARG A 167 33.09 -37.18 -7.10
CA ARG A 167 32.04 -36.84 -6.13
C ARG A 167 30.96 -35.91 -6.68
N TYR A 168 31.16 -35.40 -7.89
CA TYR A 168 30.27 -34.44 -8.55
C TYR A 168 29.92 -34.88 -9.96
N TYR A 169 28.72 -34.56 -10.42
CA TYR A 169 28.30 -34.76 -11.79
C TYR A 169 29.16 -33.95 -12.77
N SER A 170 29.25 -34.39 -14.02
CA SER A 170 30.05 -33.70 -15.06
C SER A 170 29.39 -32.44 -15.61
N GLU A 171 28.07 -32.42 -15.61
CA GLU A 171 27.29 -31.28 -16.08
C GLU A 171 27.32 -30.12 -15.08
N LYS A 172 27.48 -28.90 -15.62
CA LYS A 172 27.49 -27.69 -14.80
C LYS A 172 26.06 -27.16 -14.63
N TYR A 173 25.65 -26.94 -13.40
CA TYR A 173 24.40 -26.28 -13.09
C TYR A 173 24.61 -24.77 -13.03
N MET A 174 23.77 -24.00 -13.73
CA MET A 174 23.92 -22.55 -13.86
C MET A 174 22.97 -21.82 -12.91
N ILE A 175 23.55 -21.01 -12.01
CA ILE A 175 22.81 -20.08 -11.15
C ILE A 175 23.30 -18.68 -11.50
N ALA A 176 22.43 -17.88 -12.09
CA ALA A 176 22.77 -16.62 -12.74
C ALA A 176 23.94 -16.82 -13.75
N GLU A 177 25.04 -16.10 -13.60
CA GLU A 177 26.21 -16.20 -14.48
C GLU A 177 27.27 -17.23 -13.99
N ASN A 178 27.04 -17.86 -12.84
CA ASN A 178 28.02 -18.77 -12.23
C ASN A 178 27.68 -20.25 -12.50
N GLY A 179 28.70 -21.04 -12.85
CA GLY A 179 28.59 -22.48 -13.00
C GLY A 179 28.96 -23.23 -11.71
N TYR A 180 28.25 -24.28 -11.41
CA TYR A 180 28.47 -25.14 -10.24
C TYR A 180 28.49 -26.63 -10.65
N PHE A 181 29.37 -27.40 -10.03
CA PHE A 181 29.24 -28.86 -10.05
C PHE A 181 28.33 -29.29 -8.91
N VAL A 182 27.43 -30.23 -9.19
CA VAL A 182 26.44 -30.75 -8.24
C VAL A 182 26.90 -32.08 -7.68
N SER A 183 26.78 -32.28 -6.39
CA SER A 183 27.18 -33.53 -5.71
C SER A 183 26.37 -34.73 -6.22
N SER A 184 27.05 -35.84 -6.47
CA SER A 184 26.47 -37.10 -6.93
C SER A 184 26.13 -38.10 -5.80
N GLU A 185 26.24 -37.68 -4.53
CA GLU A 185 26.13 -38.58 -3.37
C GLU A 185 24.72 -38.72 -2.79
N TRP A 186 23.69 -38.81 -3.65
CA TRP A 186 22.26 -38.85 -3.26
C TRP A 186 21.66 -40.26 -3.37
N ARG A 187 22.26 -41.26 -2.78
CA ARG A 187 21.81 -42.64 -2.90
C ARG A 187 20.44 -42.86 -2.24
N PRO A 188 19.52 -43.64 -2.89
CA PRO A 188 18.19 -43.92 -2.35
C PRO A 188 18.20 -44.68 -1.03
N ASP A 189 19.23 -45.48 -0.78
CA ASP A 189 19.47 -46.18 0.49
C ASP A 189 19.86 -45.23 1.64
N ARG A 190 20.13 -43.97 1.32
CA ARG A 190 20.38 -42.87 2.28
C ARG A 190 19.24 -41.87 2.29
N ALA A 191 18.00 -42.33 2.46
CA ALA A 191 16.82 -41.49 2.63
C ALA A 191 17.01 -40.40 3.73
N ASP A 192 17.90 -40.65 4.67
CA ASP A 192 18.31 -39.73 5.71
C ASP A 192 18.96 -38.42 5.21
N ALA A 193 19.49 -38.37 3.97
CA ALA A 193 20.08 -37.16 3.42
C ALA A 193 19.10 -36.37 2.53
N ARG A 194 18.18 -37.06 1.84
CA ARG A 194 17.19 -36.41 0.96
C ARG A 194 16.13 -35.62 1.75
N LYS A 195 15.55 -36.26 2.76
CA LYS A 195 14.50 -35.65 3.57
C LYS A 195 14.91 -34.32 4.21
N PRO A 196 16.06 -34.20 4.91
CA PRO A 196 16.48 -32.92 5.47
C PRO A 196 16.68 -31.81 4.42
N LEU A 197 17.17 -32.14 3.24
CA LEU A 197 17.30 -31.15 2.15
C LEU A 197 15.93 -30.67 1.66
N ILE A 198 14.99 -31.60 1.45
CA ILE A 198 13.60 -31.25 1.08
C ILE A 198 12.97 -30.37 2.15
N ASP A 199 13.06 -30.77 3.41
CA ASP A 199 12.49 -30.03 4.54
C ASP A 199 13.11 -28.62 4.65
N TRP A 200 14.40 -28.47 4.40
CA TRP A 200 15.07 -27.18 4.38
C TRP A 200 14.62 -26.30 3.21
N ILE A 201 14.49 -26.85 1.99
CA ILE A 201 13.98 -26.12 0.83
C ILE A 201 12.54 -25.65 1.07
N PHE A 202 11.69 -26.51 1.65
CA PHE A 202 10.31 -26.14 1.97
C PHE A 202 10.26 -25.09 3.09
N ALA A 203 11.17 -25.14 4.07
CA ALA A 203 11.29 -24.10 5.07
C ALA A 203 11.70 -22.74 4.45
N LEU A 204 12.62 -22.74 3.49
CA LEU A 204 12.98 -21.51 2.75
C LEU A 204 11.79 -20.94 1.98
N MET A 205 10.93 -21.78 1.40
CA MET A 205 9.70 -21.34 0.74
C MET A 205 8.68 -20.74 1.71
N GLN A 206 8.69 -21.20 2.95
CA GLN A 206 7.78 -20.73 3.99
C GLN A 206 8.37 -19.56 4.78
N GLU A 207 9.67 -19.29 4.63
CA GLU A 207 10.34 -18.18 5.31
C GLU A 207 9.75 -16.86 4.82
N ILE A 208 9.19 -16.10 5.75
CA ILE A 208 8.69 -14.76 5.47
C ILE A 208 9.89 -13.84 5.26
N LYS A 209 9.97 -13.25 4.07
CA LYS A 209 10.98 -12.26 3.75
C LYS A 209 10.50 -10.90 4.23
N PHE A 210 10.96 -10.44 5.38
CA PHE A 210 10.69 -9.06 5.80
C PHE A 210 11.45 -8.05 4.95
N SER A 211 12.64 -8.38 4.49
CA SER A 211 13.42 -7.61 3.52
C SER A 211 13.21 -8.21 2.13
N THR A 212 12.36 -7.58 1.34
CA THR A 212 12.06 -7.98 -0.05
C THR A 212 13.01 -7.34 -1.05
N GLY A 213 13.80 -6.34 -0.62
CA GLY A 213 14.62 -5.49 -1.48
C GLY A 213 13.82 -4.43 -2.24
N TYR A 214 12.57 -4.17 -1.84
CA TYR A 214 11.73 -3.15 -2.46
C TYR A 214 12.33 -1.76 -2.29
N GLN A 215 12.62 -1.08 -3.39
CA GLN A 215 13.16 0.27 -3.38
C GLN A 215 12.07 1.30 -3.63
N SER A 216 12.11 2.42 -2.93
CA SER A 216 11.19 3.53 -3.10
C SER A 216 11.86 4.86 -2.77
N GLU A 217 11.51 5.91 -3.50
CA GLU A 217 11.88 7.29 -3.18
C GLU A 217 11.07 7.85 -2.01
N PHE A 218 9.95 7.20 -1.68
CA PHE A 218 9.05 7.63 -0.61
C PHE A 218 9.42 6.99 0.72
N PRO A 219 9.37 7.75 1.84
CA PRO A 219 9.59 7.20 3.18
C PRO A 219 8.49 6.20 3.56
N ARG A 220 8.88 5.17 4.31
CA ARG A 220 7.96 4.11 4.77
C ARG A 220 6.93 4.64 5.75
N ASN A 221 7.36 5.45 6.72
CA ASN A 221 6.47 6.06 7.72
C ASN A 221 6.47 7.57 7.51
N ARG A 222 5.31 8.16 7.15
CA ARG A 222 5.25 9.58 6.79
C ARG A 222 4.01 10.28 7.34
N ILE A 223 4.18 11.50 7.82
CA ILE A 223 3.08 12.39 8.22
C ILE A 223 3.11 13.68 7.40
N LEU A 224 2.07 13.92 6.59
CA LEU A 224 1.85 15.20 5.93
C LEU A 224 1.06 16.12 6.86
N PHE A 225 1.64 17.29 7.19
CA PHE A 225 1.01 18.24 8.08
C PHE A 225 1.05 19.67 7.52
N GLY A 226 0.23 20.53 8.07
CA GLY A 226 0.12 21.93 7.64
C GLY A 226 -1.26 22.50 7.95
N ALA A 227 -1.46 23.77 7.63
CA ALA A 227 -2.69 24.49 7.87
C ALA A 227 -3.90 23.89 7.11
N PRO A 228 -5.15 24.18 7.52
CA PRO A 228 -6.33 23.73 6.80
C PRO A 228 -6.38 24.32 5.39
N GLY A 229 -6.64 23.46 4.39
CA GLY A 229 -6.74 23.87 3.00
C GLY A 229 -5.40 23.97 2.23
N THR A 230 -4.27 23.50 2.79
CA THR A 230 -2.97 23.43 2.06
C THR A 230 -2.89 22.32 1.01
N GLY A 231 -3.88 21.40 0.99
CA GLY A 231 -3.91 20.35 -0.02
C GLY A 231 -3.31 18.99 0.44
N LYS A 232 -3.17 18.77 1.76
CA LYS A 232 -2.60 17.54 2.34
C LYS A 232 -3.13 16.25 1.71
N SER A 233 -4.43 16.04 1.76
CA SER A 233 -5.04 14.81 1.20
C SER A 233 -4.92 14.72 -0.32
N PHE A 234 -4.85 15.85 -1.03
CA PHE A 234 -4.61 15.86 -2.47
C PHE A 234 -3.17 15.42 -2.80
N THR A 235 -2.18 15.98 -2.09
CA THR A 235 -0.77 15.62 -2.24
C THR A 235 -0.56 14.14 -1.90
N LEU A 236 -1.12 13.68 -0.77
CA LEU A 236 -1.05 12.28 -0.36
C LEU A 236 -1.64 11.36 -1.42
N ASN A 237 -2.81 11.70 -1.99
CA ASN A 237 -3.44 10.88 -3.04
C ASN A 237 -2.58 10.81 -4.30
N ARG A 238 -2.03 11.93 -4.77
CA ARG A 238 -1.15 11.97 -5.94
C ARG A 238 0.10 11.10 -5.73
N GLU A 239 0.74 11.21 -4.58
CA GLU A 239 1.94 10.46 -4.26
C GLU A 239 1.64 8.98 -4.00
N LYS A 240 0.49 8.65 -3.41
CA LYS A 240 -0.02 7.28 -3.33
C LYS A 240 -0.18 6.67 -4.74
N ASP A 241 -0.75 7.42 -5.68
CA ASP A 241 -0.93 6.92 -7.05
C ASP A 241 0.43 6.70 -7.75
N LEU A 242 1.44 7.50 -7.43
CA LEU A 242 2.82 7.28 -7.91
C LEU A 242 3.47 6.06 -7.25
N LEU A 243 3.33 5.89 -5.93
CA LEU A 243 3.86 4.73 -5.21
C LEU A 243 3.28 3.41 -5.75
N LEU A 244 1.99 3.41 -6.09
CA LEU A 244 1.27 2.22 -6.53
C LEU A 244 1.21 2.07 -8.07
N ALA A 245 1.98 2.85 -8.82
CA ALA A 245 1.92 2.86 -10.28
C ALA A 245 2.23 1.50 -10.91
N ASP A 246 3.15 0.75 -10.32
CA ASP A 246 3.57 -0.59 -10.77
C ASP A 246 2.82 -1.74 -10.04
N GLY A 247 1.73 -1.42 -9.39
CA GLY A 247 0.91 -2.35 -8.63
C GLY A 247 1.04 -2.16 -7.12
N GLY A 248 0.40 -3.06 -6.35
CA GLY A 248 0.27 -2.92 -4.91
C GLY A 248 -1.14 -2.47 -4.51
N GLU A 249 -1.37 -2.34 -3.22
CA GLU A 249 -2.68 -2.00 -2.69
C GLU A 249 -2.57 -0.97 -1.57
N TYR A 250 -3.69 -0.29 -1.28
CA TYR A 250 -3.77 0.56 -0.11
C TYR A 250 -5.08 0.36 0.64
N GLU A 251 -5.02 0.65 1.93
CA GLU A 251 -6.19 0.79 2.79
C GLU A 251 -6.20 2.18 3.42
N ARG A 252 -7.39 2.77 3.60
CA ARG A 252 -7.54 4.11 4.17
C ARG A 252 -8.47 4.10 5.35
N VAL A 253 -8.04 4.74 6.44
CA VAL A 253 -8.83 4.89 7.66
C VAL A 253 -8.78 6.33 8.14
N THR A 254 -9.78 6.73 8.91
CA THR A 254 -9.82 8.04 9.57
C THR A 254 -9.86 7.84 11.08
N PHE A 255 -8.93 8.45 11.79
CA PHE A 255 -8.93 8.41 13.24
C PHE A 255 -9.98 9.36 13.82
N HIS A 256 -10.57 8.98 14.93
CA HIS A 256 -11.53 9.73 15.71
C HIS A 256 -11.29 9.47 17.21
N PRO A 257 -11.83 10.27 18.14
CA PRO A 257 -11.50 10.16 19.57
C PRO A 257 -11.67 8.77 20.19
N ASP A 258 -12.67 8.00 19.72
CA ASP A 258 -12.95 6.65 20.21
C ASP A 258 -12.22 5.54 19.43
N TYR A 259 -11.28 5.88 18.53
CA TYR A 259 -10.52 4.90 17.79
C TYR A 259 -9.51 4.21 18.70
N SER A 260 -9.46 2.88 18.68
CA SER A 260 -8.71 2.06 19.64
C SER A 260 -7.78 1.07 18.96
N TYR A 261 -6.89 0.44 19.72
CA TYR A 261 -6.04 -0.67 19.29
C TYR A 261 -6.87 -1.80 18.64
N ALA A 262 -8.01 -2.13 19.24
CA ALA A 262 -8.93 -3.13 18.72
C ALA A 262 -9.51 -2.80 17.33
N ASN A 263 -9.70 -1.50 17.03
CA ASN A 263 -10.12 -1.04 15.71
C ASN A 263 -8.95 -1.05 14.72
N PHE A 264 -7.73 -0.74 15.17
CA PHE A 264 -6.56 -0.57 14.34
C PHE A 264 -5.84 -1.88 14.01
N VAL A 265 -5.51 -2.65 15.04
CA VAL A 265 -4.79 -3.92 14.90
C VAL A 265 -5.78 -5.07 14.74
N GLY A 266 -6.77 -5.14 15.57
CA GLY A 266 -7.80 -6.18 15.55
C GLY A 266 -8.18 -6.66 16.94
N THR A 267 -9.22 -7.47 17.00
CA THR A 267 -9.72 -8.02 18.26
C THR A 267 -10.53 -9.28 18.04
N TYR A 268 -10.62 -10.08 19.08
CA TYR A 268 -11.50 -11.25 19.14
C TYR A 268 -12.92 -10.79 19.44
N LYS A 269 -13.87 -11.11 18.58
CA LYS A 269 -15.27 -10.70 18.75
C LYS A 269 -16.26 -11.72 18.19
N PRO A 270 -17.53 -11.69 18.64
CA PRO A 270 -18.58 -12.53 18.08
C PRO A 270 -18.82 -12.17 16.62
N VAL A 271 -18.88 -13.18 15.75
CA VAL A 271 -19.24 -13.06 14.33
C VAL A 271 -20.35 -14.04 13.99
N PRO A 272 -21.29 -13.67 13.11
CA PRO A 272 -22.31 -14.58 12.61
C PRO A 272 -21.66 -15.75 11.85
N CYS A 273 -22.15 -16.95 12.06
CA CYS A 273 -21.75 -18.15 11.31
C CYS A 273 -22.99 -19.04 11.07
N LYS A 274 -22.81 -20.11 10.30
CA LYS A 274 -23.77 -21.21 10.21
C LYS A 274 -23.28 -22.38 11.03
N ASP A 275 -24.18 -23.05 11.76
CA ASP A 275 -23.85 -24.29 12.44
C ASP A 275 -23.89 -25.50 11.47
N SER A 276 -23.66 -26.70 11.98
CA SER A 276 -23.67 -27.93 11.19
C SER A 276 -25.02 -28.23 10.52
N ASP A 277 -26.10 -27.59 10.98
CA ASP A 277 -27.46 -27.73 10.47
C ASP A 277 -27.91 -26.57 9.58
N ASP A 278 -26.98 -25.73 9.14
CA ASP A 278 -27.18 -24.49 8.35
C ASP A 278 -28.05 -23.43 9.05
N LYS A 279 -28.16 -23.48 10.40
CA LYS A 279 -28.86 -22.47 11.20
C LYS A 279 -27.93 -21.34 11.59
N ASP A 280 -28.51 -20.15 11.74
CA ASP A 280 -27.77 -18.98 12.23
C ASP A 280 -27.21 -19.23 13.63
N ALA A 281 -25.92 -19.07 13.79
CA ALA A 281 -25.16 -19.22 15.02
C ALA A 281 -24.16 -18.06 15.19
N ILE A 282 -23.54 -17.96 16.34
CA ILE A 282 -22.51 -17.00 16.63
C ILE A 282 -21.26 -17.76 17.07
N THR A 283 -20.18 -17.49 16.39
CA THR A 283 -18.85 -17.93 16.82
C THR A 283 -18.00 -16.73 17.24
N TYR A 284 -16.88 -16.99 17.90
CA TYR A 284 -15.88 -15.97 18.21
C TYR A 284 -14.70 -16.14 17.28
N SER A 285 -14.27 -15.08 16.63
CA SER A 285 -13.07 -15.09 15.80
C SER A 285 -12.27 -13.79 15.93
N TYR A 286 -11.00 -13.87 15.63
CA TYR A 286 -10.17 -12.67 15.48
C TYR A 286 -10.61 -11.92 14.23
N VAL A 287 -10.96 -10.65 14.41
CA VAL A 287 -11.31 -9.76 13.29
C VAL A 287 -10.20 -8.73 13.13
N PRO A 288 -9.42 -8.81 12.04
CA PRO A 288 -8.27 -7.94 11.83
C PRO A 288 -8.70 -6.49 11.59
N GLY A 289 -7.95 -5.56 12.16
CA GLY A 289 -8.02 -4.15 11.83
C GLY A 289 -7.26 -3.83 10.54
N PRO A 290 -7.33 -2.57 10.08
CA PRO A 290 -6.67 -2.14 8.84
C PRO A 290 -5.15 -2.34 8.86
N PHE A 291 -4.51 -2.16 10.00
CA PHE A 291 -3.09 -2.44 10.15
C PHE A 291 -2.77 -3.90 9.83
N MET A 292 -3.48 -4.85 10.46
CA MET A 292 -3.23 -6.29 10.25
C MET A 292 -3.60 -6.74 8.85
N ARG A 293 -4.66 -6.19 8.25
CA ARG A 293 -5.01 -6.51 6.85
C ARG A 293 -3.92 -6.06 5.87
N THR A 294 -3.42 -4.82 6.04
CA THR A 294 -2.32 -4.31 5.21
C THR A 294 -1.04 -5.11 5.42
N TYR A 295 -0.74 -5.43 6.67
CA TYR A 295 0.42 -6.23 7.07
C TYR A 295 0.43 -7.62 6.43
N VAL A 296 -0.70 -8.35 6.51
CA VAL A 296 -0.84 -9.69 5.89
C VAL A 296 -0.63 -9.62 4.39
N LYS A 297 -1.22 -8.65 3.69
CA LYS A 297 -1.02 -8.47 2.24
C LYS A 297 0.43 -8.19 1.88
N ALA A 298 1.11 -7.35 2.65
CA ALA A 298 2.53 -7.08 2.46
C ALA A 298 3.37 -8.35 2.61
N LEU A 299 3.09 -9.16 3.64
CA LEU A 299 3.77 -10.44 3.86
C LEU A 299 3.44 -11.49 2.80
N GLN A 300 2.20 -11.58 2.32
CA GLN A 300 1.83 -12.46 1.22
C GLN A 300 2.65 -12.12 -0.03
N ASN A 301 2.76 -10.84 -0.35
CA ASN A 301 3.55 -10.39 -1.50
C ASN A 301 5.06 -10.57 -1.27
N SER A 302 5.55 -10.50 -0.03
CA SER A 302 6.98 -10.69 0.27
C SER A 302 7.51 -12.08 -0.10
N LYS A 303 6.61 -13.03 -0.28
CA LYS A 303 6.93 -14.40 -0.76
C LYS A 303 7.10 -14.47 -2.27
N THR A 304 6.74 -13.42 -3.00
CA THR A 304 6.82 -13.37 -4.48
C THR A 304 8.15 -12.79 -4.95
N ASP A 305 8.51 -13.05 -6.20
CA ASP A 305 9.72 -12.51 -6.83
C ASP A 305 9.56 -11.06 -7.34
N THR A 306 8.35 -10.52 -7.24
CA THR A 306 8.02 -9.16 -7.64
C THR A 306 7.44 -8.39 -6.45
N PRO A 307 8.30 -7.84 -5.58
CA PRO A 307 7.82 -7.09 -4.43
C PRO A 307 7.04 -5.84 -4.87
N LYS A 308 5.87 -5.64 -4.27
CA LYS A 308 4.97 -4.50 -4.51
C LYS A 308 4.72 -3.75 -3.20
N PRO A 309 4.42 -2.45 -3.24
CA PRO A 309 4.16 -1.67 -2.05
C PRO A 309 2.73 -1.89 -1.52
N PHE A 310 2.59 -1.92 -0.20
CA PHE A 310 1.31 -1.95 0.51
C PHE A 310 1.21 -0.76 1.46
N LEU A 311 0.21 0.09 1.24
CA LEU A 311 0.12 1.36 1.93
C LEU A 311 -1.10 1.42 2.85
N LEU A 312 -0.87 1.73 4.12
CA LEU A 312 -1.91 2.14 5.07
C LEU A 312 -1.96 3.67 5.16
N VAL A 313 -3.07 4.27 4.78
CA VAL A 313 -3.32 5.71 4.89
C VAL A 313 -4.16 6.01 6.12
N ILE A 314 -3.67 6.87 6.99
CA ILE A 314 -4.34 7.31 8.21
C ILE A 314 -4.69 8.80 8.08
N GLU A 315 -5.97 9.13 7.91
CA GLU A 315 -6.41 10.52 7.93
C GLU A 315 -6.61 10.99 9.37
N GLU A 316 -6.20 12.23 9.65
CA GLU A 316 -6.38 12.89 10.94
C GLU A 316 -5.78 12.10 12.12
N ILE A 317 -4.52 11.68 11.99
CA ILE A 317 -3.86 10.78 12.95
C ILE A 317 -3.91 11.28 14.40
N ASN A 318 -3.88 12.60 14.59
CA ASN A 318 -3.91 13.24 15.92
C ASN A 318 -5.33 13.41 16.52
N ARG A 319 -6.39 12.95 15.82
CA ARG A 319 -7.74 12.93 16.39
C ARG A 319 -7.99 11.78 17.34
N ALA A 320 -7.10 10.79 17.40
CA ALA A 320 -7.11 9.74 18.39
C ALA A 320 -5.87 9.82 19.29
N ASN A 321 -5.91 9.16 20.44
CA ASN A 321 -4.72 8.95 21.25
C ASN A 321 -3.82 7.93 20.55
N VAL A 322 -2.84 8.41 19.76
CA VAL A 322 -1.99 7.57 18.90
C VAL A 322 -1.21 6.52 19.69
N ALA A 323 -0.75 6.84 20.90
CA ALA A 323 -0.05 5.88 21.75
C ALA A 323 -0.95 4.71 22.16
N ALA A 324 -2.21 4.98 22.46
CA ALA A 324 -3.18 3.95 22.81
C ALA A 324 -3.65 3.14 21.58
N VAL A 325 -3.76 3.79 20.41
CA VAL A 325 -4.17 3.12 19.16
C VAL A 325 -3.10 2.20 18.62
N PHE A 326 -1.84 2.63 18.63
CA PHE A 326 -0.72 1.81 18.15
C PHE A 326 -0.30 0.75 19.17
N GLY A 327 -0.41 1.04 20.48
CA GLY A 327 0.02 0.10 21.52
C GLY A 327 1.46 -0.37 21.33
N ASP A 328 1.69 -1.68 21.33
CA ASP A 328 2.98 -2.33 21.08
C ASP A 328 3.47 -2.21 19.62
N VAL A 329 2.57 -2.14 18.65
CA VAL A 329 2.86 -1.92 17.23
C VAL A 329 3.69 -0.65 17.01
N PHE A 330 3.62 0.29 17.93
CA PHE A 330 4.44 1.50 17.92
C PHE A 330 5.95 1.22 17.84
N GLN A 331 6.42 0.14 18.44
CA GLN A 331 7.84 -0.25 18.38
C GLN A 331 8.28 -0.64 16.98
N LEU A 332 7.37 -1.17 16.17
CA LEU A 332 7.64 -1.61 14.80
C LEU A 332 7.97 -0.47 13.83
N LEU A 333 7.62 0.76 14.21
CA LEU A 333 7.87 1.94 13.38
C LEU A 333 9.35 2.38 13.37
N ASP A 334 10.20 1.88 14.25
CA ASP A 334 11.64 2.04 14.16
C ASP A 334 12.13 1.12 13.02
N ARG A 335 12.61 1.70 11.92
CA ARG A 335 13.09 0.99 10.73
C ARG A 335 14.60 0.96 10.72
N GLY A 336 15.18 -0.19 10.34
CA GLY A 336 16.61 -0.33 10.07
C GLY A 336 17.01 0.21 8.70
N ASP A 337 18.29 0.07 8.36
CA ASP A 337 18.82 0.50 7.04
C ASP A 337 18.21 -0.29 5.87
N ASP A 338 17.66 -1.47 6.13
CA ASP A 338 16.92 -2.32 5.19
C ASP A 338 15.42 -2.02 5.14
N GLU A 339 14.98 -0.95 5.80
CA GLU A 339 13.58 -0.53 5.90
C GLU A 339 12.64 -1.55 6.58
N VAL A 340 13.18 -2.58 7.21
CA VAL A 340 12.45 -3.53 8.08
C VAL A 340 12.40 -2.99 9.51
N SER A 341 11.41 -3.39 10.31
CA SER A 341 11.40 -3.05 11.74
C SER A 341 12.69 -3.50 12.43
N GLU A 342 13.41 -2.58 13.06
CA GLU A 342 14.64 -2.87 13.82
C GLU A 342 14.34 -3.81 14.99
N TYR A 343 13.26 -3.53 15.73
CA TYR A 343 12.84 -4.29 16.88
C TYR A 343 11.54 -5.05 16.61
N PRO A 344 11.50 -6.38 16.85
CA PRO A 344 10.24 -7.13 16.77
C PRO A 344 9.36 -6.87 17.99
N ILE A 345 8.09 -7.20 17.85
CA ILE A 345 7.16 -7.40 18.97
C ILE A 345 6.72 -8.85 19.02
N GLN A 346 6.35 -9.31 20.24
CA GLN A 346 5.78 -10.64 20.43
C GLN A 346 4.31 -10.66 20.02
N ALA A 347 3.94 -11.60 19.15
CA ALA A 347 2.55 -11.78 18.74
C ALA A 347 1.75 -12.47 19.86
N SER A 348 0.50 -12.00 20.07
CA SER A 348 -0.45 -12.73 20.91
C SER A 348 -0.86 -14.05 20.24
N GLU A 349 -1.37 -15.00 21.04
CA GLU A 349 -1.84 -16.29 20.51
C GLU A 349 -2.94 -16.15 19.45
N ASP A 350 -3.78 -15.12 19.56
CA ASP A 350 -4.82 -14.83 18.57
C ASP A 350 -4.23 -14.34 17.24
N ILE A 351 -3.22 -13.46 17.31
CA ILE A 351 -2.50 -12.96 16.14
C ILE A 351 -1.71 -14.08 15.47
N LYS A 352 -1.01 -14.94 16.22
CA LYS A 352 -0.29 -16.10 15.68
C LYS A 352 -1.24 -17.01 14.88
N LYS A 353 -2.38 -17.37 15.46
CA LYS A 353 -3.40 -18.21 14.79
C LYS A 353 -3.95 -17.54 13.55
N TYR A 354 -4.24 -16.25 13.62
CA TYR A 354 -4.72 -15.49 12.48
C TYR A 354 -3.69 -15.47 11.35
N LEU A 355 -2.43 -15.15 11.65
CA LEU A 355 -1.35 -15.12 10.66
C LEU A 355 -1.12 -16.50 10.03
N ALA A 356 -1.12 -17.58 10.83
CA ALA A 356 -1.01 -18.93 10.31
C ALA A 356 -2.17 -19.30 9.36
N GLY A 357 -3.39 -18.83 9.65
CA GLY A 357 -4.54 -19.01 8.77
C GLY A 357 -4.43 -18.29 7.44
N GLU A 358 -3.87 -17.07 7.42
CA GLU A 358 -3.75 -16.23 6.23
C GLU A 358 -2.49 -16.53 5.39
N LEU A 359 -1.41 -16.92 6.05
CA LEU A 359 -0.08 -17.07 5.44
C LEU A 359 0.37 -18.53 5.31
N GLY A 360 -0.38 -19.46 5.94
CA GLY A 360 0.00 -20.87 6.06
C GLY A 360 1.00 -21.10 7.21
N GLY A 361 1.46 -22.35 7.39
CA GLY A 361 2.40 -22.71 8.45
C GLY A 361 1.77 -22.92 9.82
N ASN A 362 2.60 -22.97 10.87
CA ASN A 362 2.15 -23.15 12.25
C ASN A 362 2.04 -21.80 12.97
N PRO A 363 1.15 -21.62 13.95
CA PRO A 363 1.07 -20.40 14.74
C PRO A 363 2.40 -19.95 15.37
N ASP A 364 3.25 -20.89 15.78
CA ASP A 364 4.55 -20.58 16.41
C ASP A 364 5.58 -20.00 15.43
N ASP A 365 5.41 -20.18 14.12
CA ASP A 365 6.22 -19.54 13.07
C ASP A 365 6.05 -18.00 13.08
N TYR A 366 4.97 -17.52 13.69
CA TYR A 366 4.58 -16.10 13.78
C TYR A 366 4.71 -15.53 15.19
N SER A 367 5.63 -16.05 15.99
CA SER A 367 5.87 -15.58 17.37
C SER A 367 6.37 -14.14 17.41
N GLU A 368 7.10 -13.70 16.41
CA GLU A 368 7.61 -12.33 16.27
C GLU A 368 6.99 -11.63 15.06
N ILE A 369 6.63 -10.35 15.25
CA ILE A 369 6.13 -9.48 14.19
C ILE A 369 7.18 -8.41 13.89
N ARG A 370 7.45 -8.17 12.61
CA ARG A 370 8.24 -7.06 12.05
C ARG A 370 7.52 -6.49 10.84
N LEU A 371 7.57 -5.20 10.63
CA LEU A 371 7.06 -4.60 9.40
C LEU A 371 8.03 -4.89 8.26
N PRO A 372 7.58 -5.43 7.13
CA PRO A 372 8.42 -5.64 5.96
C PRO A 372 8.73 -4.31 5.24
N ASP A 373 9.80 -4.31 4.45
CA ASP A 373 10.27 -3.15 3.69
C ASP A 373 9.30 -2.65 2.63
N ASN A 374 8.36 -3.48 2.19
CA ASN A 374 7.32 -3.14 1.22
C ASN A 374 6.01 -2.61 1.84
N MET A 375 5.95 -2.45 3.19
CA MET A 375 4.80 -1.87 3.87
C MET A 375 5.03 -0.41 4.24
N PHE A 376 4.11 0.45 3.82
CA PHE A 376 4.10 1.90 4.04
C PHE A 376 2.96 2.30 4.97
N ILE A 377 3.21 3.30 5.82
CA ILE A 377 2.18 3.89 6.69
C ILE A 377 2.28 5.41 6.53
N TRP A 378 1.30 6.01 5.86
CA TRP A 378 1.25 7.45 5.65
C TRP A 378 0.06 8.06 6.37
N ALA A 379 0.26 9.25 6.92
CA ALA A 379 -0.80 9.91 7.66
C ALA A 379 -0.94 11.38 7.27
N THR A 380 -2.14 11.93 7.50
CA THR A 380 -2.37 13.38 7.49
C THR A 380 -2.62 13.87 8.91
N MET A 381 -2.18 15.10 9.19
CA MET A 381 -2.38 15.76 10.47
C MET A 381 -2.77 17.23 10.29
N ASN A 382 -3.81 17.63 11.00
CA ASN A 382 -4.14 19.05 11.21
C ASN A 382 -3.62 19.47 12.58
N SER A 383 -2.58 20.30 12.62
CA SER A 383 -1.97 20.74 13.88
C SER A 383 -2.81 21.77 14.65
N ALA A 384 -3.66 22.51 13.92
CA ALA A 384 -4.44 23.62 14.45
C ALA A 384 -5.78 23.25 15.08
N ASP A 385 -6.26 22.02 14.86
CA ASP A 385 -7.61 21.63 15.29
C ASP A 385 -7.74 21.58 16.81
N GLN A 386 -8.90 22.02 17.31
CA GLN A 386 -9.28 21.87 18.72
C GLN A 386 -9.68 20.42 18.99
N GLY A 387 -9.32 19.87 20.16
CA GLY A 387 -9.66 18.51 20.55
C GLY A 387 -8.80 17.43 19.91
N VAL A 388 -7.59 17.78 19.46
CA VAL A 388 -6.58 16.83 19.01
C VAL A 388 -5.69 16.38 20.18
N PHE A 389 -5.19 15.16 20.09
CA PHE A 389 -4.25 14.61 21.06
C PHE A 389 -2.82 15.03 20.72
N PRO A 390 -2.01 15.43 21.71
CA PRO A 390 -0.59 15.71 21.49
C PRO A 390 0.16 14.42 21.18
N MET A 391 1.09 14.48 20.23
CA MET A 391 2.03 13.41 19.97
C MET A 391 3.35 13.69 20.69
N ASP A 392 3.86 12.70 21.42
CA ASP A 392 5.13 12.80 22.11
C ASP A 392 6.34 12.74 21.14
N THR A 393 7.52 13.06 21.66
CA THR A 393 8.75 13.09 20.86
C THR A 393 9.15 11.67 20.42
N ALA A 394 8.89 10.64 21.24
CA ALA A 394 9.23 9.27 20.91
C ALA A 394 8.40 8.78 19.70
N PHE A 395 7.12 9.17 19.63
CA PHE A 395 6.29 8.89 18.46
C PHE A 395 6.78 9.64 17.23
N LYS A 396 7.04 10.95 17.37
CA LYS A 396 7.43 11.82 16.25
C LYS A 396 8.71 11.35 15.56
N ARG A 397 9.74 10.90 16.30
CA ARG A 397 11.04 10.51 15.73
C ARG A 397 10.98 9.31 14.76
N ARG A 398 9.88 8.55 14.75
CA ARG A 398 9.68 7.37 13.92
C ARG A 398 9.03 7.67 12.57
N TRP A 399 8.77 8.97 12.33
CA TRP A 399 8.05 9.43 11.16
C TRP A 399 8.85 10.49 10.41
N ASP A 400 8.80 10.42 9.10
CA ASP A 400 9.16 11.54 8.24
C ASP A 400 8.03 12.56 8.24
N PHE A 401 8.33 13.78 8.67
CA PHE A 401 7.37 14.87 8.73
C PHE A 401 7.51 15.76 7.51
N THR A 402 6.52 15.77 6.63
CA THR A 402 6.47 16.64 5.47
C THR A 402 5.51 17.80 5.73
N TYR A 403 6.06 18.99 5.89
CA TYR A 403 5.27 20.21 6.02
C TYR A 403 4.80 20.69 4.66
N LEU A 404 3.51 20.98 4.54
CA LEU A 404 2.95 21.67 3.37
C LEU A 404 2.75 23.14 3.71
N GLY A 405 3.58 23.98 3.11
CA GLY A 405 3.57 25.41 3.32
C GLY A 405 2.24 26.04 2.92
N ILE A 406 1.96 27.18 3.53
CA ILE A 406 0.65 27.84 3.41
C ILE A 406 0.33 28.29 1.98
N ASP A 407 1.34 28.49 1.15
CA ASP A 407 1.21 28.98 -0.24
C ASP A 407 1.72 27.99 -1.30
N ASP A 408 2.29 26.84 -0.92
CA ASP A 408 2.94 25.89 -1.84
C ASP A 408 2.05 25.41 -2.96
N SER A 409 0.75 25.31 -2.74
CA SER A 409 -0.21 24.77 -3.71
C SER A 409 -1.16 25.83 -4.29
N GLU A 410 -0.82 27.12 -4.22
CA GLU A 410 -1.69 28.23 -4.63
C GLU A 410 -1.91 28.36 -6.15
N ALA A 411 -1.05 27.78 -6.98
CA ALA A 411 -1.10 27.89 -8.44
C ALA A 411 -2.51 27.62 -9.04
N GLY A 412 -3.27 26.73 -8.41
CA GLY A 412 -4.63 26.39 -8.87
C GLY A 412 -5.72 27.41 -8.56
N ILE A 413 -5.42 28.47 -7.78
CA ILE A 413 -6.38 29.51 -7.38
C ILE A 413 -5.93 30.92 -7.76
N VAL A 414 -4.72 31.09 -8.27
CA VAL A 414 -4.22 32.37 -8.77
C VAL A 414 -5.11 32.87 -9.92
N GLY A 415 -5.42 34.16 -9.93
CA GLY A 415 -6.27 34.79 -10.95
C GLY A 415 -7.77 34.54 -10.80
N LYS A 416 -8.22 33.80 -9.79
CA LYS A 416 -9.66 33.59 -9.53
C LYS A 416 -10.27 34.83 -8.86
N LYS A 417 -11.12 35.56 -9.57
CA LYS A 417 -11.69 36.84 -9.19
C LYS A 417 -13.19 36.73 -8.90
N VAL A 418 -13.68 37.58 -8.01
CA VAL A 418 -15.11 37.69 -7.67
C VAL A 418 -15.47 39.13 -7.43
N VAL A 419 -16.68 39.55 -7.80
CA VAL A 419 -17.22 40.86 -7.46
C VAL A 419 -17.90 40.76 -6.08
N LEU A 420 -17.45 41.56 -5.12
CA LEU A 420 -17.98 41.60 -3.76
C LEU A 420 -18.46 43.02 -3.40
N GLY A 421 -19.46 43.13 -2.50
CA GLY A 421 -20.08 44.37 -2.07
C GLY A 421 -21.12 44.92 -3.04
N GLN A 422 -21.79 45.99 -2.63
CA GLN A 422 -22.86 46.67 -3.40
C GLN A 422 -22.60 48.17 -3.42
N GLY A 423 -23.09 48.86 -4.45
CA GLY A 423 -22.92 50.30 -4.59
C GLY A 423 -21.45 50.74 -4.49
N ASP A 424 -21.16 51.73 -3.67
CA ASP A 424 -19.81 52.28 -3.48
C ASP A 424 -18.80 51.27 -2.92
N TYR A 425 -19.27 50.16 -2.35
CA TYR A 425 -18.44 49.08 -1.83
C TYR A 425 -18.13 47.98 -2.84
N ARG A 426 -18.62 48.07 -4.07
CA ARG A 426 -18.43 47.03 -5.11
C ARG A 426 -16.97 46.97 -5.57
N ARG A 427 -16.30 45.81 -5.42
CA ARG A 427 -14.90 45.63 -5.78
C ARG A 427 -14.70 44.28 -6.48
N ILE A 428 -13.77 44.24 -7.44
CA ILE A 428 -13.25 42.99 -7.98
C ILE A 428 -12.14 42.52 -7.04
N VAL A 429 -12.30 41.32 -6.50
CA VAL A 429 -11.39 40.75 -5.50
C VAL A 429 -10.86 39.41 -6.00
N GLU A 430 -9.54 39.30 -6.06
CA GLU A 430 -8.92 38.00 -6.29
C GLU A 430 -8.94 37.21 -4.97
N TRP A 431 -9.48 35.97 -5.02
CA TRP A 431 -9.60 35.12 -3.82
C TRP A 431 -8.25 34.89 -3.14
N ASN A 432 -7.20 34.58 -3.91
CA ASN A 432 -5.88 34.32 -3.33
C ASN A 432 -5.28 35.56 -2.65
N ALA A 433 -5.46 36.74 -3.26
CA ALA A 433 -5.03 38.00 -2.65
C ALA A 433 -5.78 38.29 -1.34
N LEU A 434 -7.11 38.09 -1.32
CA LEU A 434 -7.91 38.27 -0.10
C LEU A 434 -7.50 37.29 1.01
N ARG A 435 -7.28 36.01 0.65
CA ARG A 435 -6.80 34.99 1.57
C ARG A 435 -5.47 35.41 2.21
N LYS A 436 -4.50 35.84 1.39
CA LYS A 436 -3.19 36.31 1.85
C LYS A 436 -3.29 37.55 2.72
N ALA A 437 -4.12 38.51 2.35
CA ALA A 437 -4.36 39.72 3.16
C ALA A 437 -4.91 39.35 4.55
N ILE A 438 -5.88 38.44 4.62
CA ILE A 438 -6.43 37.94 5.89
C ILE A 438 -5.35 37.19 6.69
N ASN A 439 -4.59 36.30 6.07
CA ASN A 439 -3.52 35.56 6.74
C ASN A 439 -2.45 36.51 7.32
N ASN A 440 -2.01 37.50 6.55
CA ASN A 440 -1.05 38.50 7.00
C ASN A 440 -1.56 39.26 8.20
N GLU A 441 -2.83 39.65 8.21
CA GLU A 441 -3.44 40.32 9.36
C GLU A 441 -3.50 39.39 10.58
N LEU A 442 -3.84 38.11 10.42
CA LEU A 442 -3.82 37.12 11.50
C LEU A 442 -2.42 36.93 12.09
N LEU A 443 -1.36 37.00 11.29
CA LEU A 443 0.03 36.95 11.75
C LEU A 443 0.36 38.17 12.63
N THR A 444 -0.15 39.37 12.31
CA THR A 444 0.01 40.57 13.19
C THR A 444 -0.61 40.34 14.56
N TYR A 445 -1.67 39.55 14.65
CA TYR A 445 -2.31 39.13 15.89
C TYR A 445 -1.60 37.99 16.62
N LYS A 446 -0.46 37.53 16.11
CA LYS A 446 0.32 36.37 16.62
C LYS A 446 -0.48 35.08 16.59
N VAL A 447 -1.36 34.90 15.60
CA VAL A 447 -1.99 33.62 15.30
C VAL A 447 -0.94 32.70 14.69
N ASN A 448 -0.87 31.47 15.17
CA ASN A 448 0.08 30.47 14.67
C ASN A 448 -0.21 30.17 13.20
N GLU A 449 0.85 29.85 12.44
CA GLU A 449 0.78 29.57 11.01
C GLU A 449 -0.15 28.39 10.69
N ASP A 450 -0.23 27.41 11.56
CA ASP A 450 -1.11 26.24 11.42
C ASP A 450 -2.62 26.57 11.44
N LYS A 451 -2.97 27.79 11.93
CA LYS A 451 -4.33 28.35 11.90
C LYS A 451 -4.58 29.31 10.73
N LEU A 452 -3.65 29.46 9.83
CA LEU A 452 -3.86 30.24 8.62
C LEU A 452 -4.67 29.45 7.58
N MET A 453 -5.24 30.15 6.62
CA MET A 453 -6.03 29.52 5.57
C MET A 453 -5.15 29.16 4.37
N GLY A 454 -5.06 27.89 4.03
CA GLY A 454 -4.44 27.43 2.80
C GLY A 454 -5.26 27.75 1.54
N PRO A 455 -4.69 27.57 0.34
CA PRO A 455 -5.31 27.91 -0.95
C PRO A 455 -6.67 27.26 -1.16
N TYR A 456 -6.83 26.01 -0.75
CA TYR A 456 -8.05 25.23 -0.89
C TYR A 456 -8.95 25.23 0.35
N PHE A 457 -8.82 26.24 1.21
CA PHE A 457 -9.78 26.46 2.29
C PHE A 457 -11.21 26.60 1.73
N ILE A 458 -11.34 27.28 0.58
CA ILE A 458 -12.48 27.12 -0.32
C ILE A 458 -12.13 26.03 -1.34
N SER A 459 -12.83 24.93 -1.28
CA SER A 459 -12.57 23.72 -2.11
C SER A 459 -12.54 24.07 -3.61
N LYS A 460 -11.61 23.47 -4.36
CA LYS A 460 -11.45 23.61 -5.83
C LYS A 460 -12.76 23.38 -6.59
N LYS A 461 -13.60 22.45 -6.18
CA LYS A 461 -14.92 22.21 -6.80
C LYS A 461 -15.88 23.39 -6.75
N ASN A 462 -15.63 24.37 -5.86
CA ASN A 462 -16.43 25.57 -5.70
C ASN A 462 -15.81 26.80 -6.41
N LEU A 463 -14.68 26.59 -7.08
CA LEU A 463 -14.00 27.60 -7.88
C LEU A 463 -14.13 27.15 -9.36
N PRO A 464 -14.65 28.01 -10.24
CA PRO A 464 -14.83 27.67 -11.64
C PRO A 464 -13.50 27.45 -12.37
N GLU A 465 -13.54 26.84 -13.53
CA GLU A 465 -12.34 26.76 -14.39
C GLU A 465 -11.93 28.13 -14.95
N GLY A 466 -12.89 29.02 -15.21
CA GLY A 466 -12.66 30.40 -15.64
C GLY A 466 -12.10 31.30 -14.54
N GLU A 467 -11.75 32.55 -14.91
CA GLU A 467 -11.22 33.54 -13.94
C GLU A 467 -12.29 34.06 -12.99
N MET A 468 -13.52 34.29 -13.47
CA MET A 468 -14.60 34.90 -12.70
C MET A 468 -15.41 33.86 -11.94
N ILE A 469 -15.52 34.06 -10.64
CA ILE A 469 -16.32 33.24 -9.74
C ILE A 469 -17.72 33.86 -9.62
N ASP A 470 -18.76 33.05 -9.61
CA ASP A 470 -20.13 33.51 -9.34
C ASP A 470 -20.21 34.17 -7.95
N PRO A 471 -20.60 35.46 -7.88
CA PRO A 471 -20.62 36.19 -6.61
C PRO A 471 -21.55 35.59 -5.57
N ALA A 472 -22.72 35.06 -5.96
CA ALA A 472 -23.68 34.49 -5.03
C ALA A 472 -23.17 33.18 -4.42
N VAL A 473 -22.55 32.32 -5.25
CA VAL A 473 -21.93 31.07 -4.82
C VAL A 473 -20.76 31.35 -3.88
N PHE A 474 -19.85 32.25 -4.28
CA PHE A 474 -18.69 32.61 -3.47
C PHE A 474 -19.11 33.22 -2.13
N THR A 475 -20.00 34.22 -2.12
CA THR A 475 -20.47 34.92 -0.91
C THR A 475 -21.07 33.93 0.08
N ARG A 476 -21.89 32.97 -0.38
CA ARG A 476 -22.46 31.94 0.47
C ARG A 476 -21.37 31.06 1.11
N ILE A 477 -20.38 30.62 0.32
CA ILE A 477 -19.30 29.75 0.80
C ILE A 477 -18.39 30.54 1.74
N PHE A 478 -18.05 31.77 1.37
CA PHE A 478 -17.19 32.64 2.18
C PHE A 478 -17.79 32.89 3.56
N LYS A 479 -19.09 33.21 3.62
CA LYS A 479 -19.80 33.37 4.91
C LYS A 479 -19.74 32.07 5.72
N ASN A 480 -20.14 30.96 5.15
CA ASN A 480 -20.32 29.70 5.88
C ASN A 480 -19.01 28.99 6.24
N LYS A 481 -17.90 29.32 5.57
CA LYS A 481 -16.60 28.72 5.85
C LYS A 481 -15.60 29.73 6.40
N VAL A 482 -15.32 30.79 5.64
CA VAL A 482 -14.24 31.72 5.97
C VAL A 482 -14.64 32.62 7.16
N ILE A 483 -15.76 33.33 7.06
CA ILE A 483 -16.20 34.21 8.18
C ILE A 483 -16.48 33.39 9.43
N MET A 484 -17.09 32.20 9.30
CA MET A 484 -17.34 31.32 10.45
C MET A 484 -16.04 30.88 11.10
N TYR A 485 -15.06 30.42 10.31
CA TYR A 485 -13.74 30.02 10.82
C TYR A 485 -13.01 31.17 11.53
N LEU A 486 -12.99 32.34 10.92
CA LEU A 486 -12.39 33.54 11.51
C LEU A 486 -13.09 33.97 12.81
N PHE A 487 -14.41 33.85 12.82
CA PHE A 487 -15.23 34.27 13.98
C PHE A 487 -15.10 33.31 15.17
N ASP A 488 -15.15 31.98 14.94
CA ASP A 488 -15.22 30.99 16.00
C ASP A 488 -13.86 30.43 16.41
N ASP A 489 -12.85 30.47 15.52
CA ASP A 489 -11.55 29.84 15.75
C ASP A 489 -10.38 30.82 15.55
N ALA A 490 -9.94 31.09 14.32
CA ALA A 490 -8.65 31.73 14.05
C ALA A 490 -8.53 33.12 14.67
N ALA A 491 -9.58 33.96 14.59
CA ALA A 491 -9.59 35.32 15.16
C ALA A 491 -10.51 35.46 16.37
N LYS A 492 -10.90 34.37 17.04
CA LYS A 492 -11.85 34.38 18.16
C LYS A 492 -11.62 35.46 19.19
N GLN A 493 -10.36 35.69 19.56
CA GLN A 493 -9.99 36.73 20.54
C GLN A 493 -9.78 38.13 19.93
N LYS A 494 -9.67 38.23 18.61
CA LYS A 494 -9.37 39.45 17.85
C LYS A 494 -10.45 39.83 16.84
N ARG A 495 -11.63 39.17 16.90
CA ARG A 495 -12.71 39.38 15.95
C ARG A 495 -13.16 40.82 15.79
N ILE A 496 -13.20 41.59 16.90
CA ILE A 496 -13.58 43.00 16.89
C ILE A 496 -12.59 43.82 16.04
N THR A 497 -11.30 43.54 16.16
CA THR A 497 -10.25 44.20 15.40
C THR A 497 -10.28 43.74 13.94
N LEU A 498 -10.36 42.43 13.69
CA LEU A 498 -10.37 41.87 12.33
C LEU A 498 -11.58 42.37 11.52
N PHE A 499 -12.78 42.38 12.12
CA PHE A 499 -13.99 42.90 11.50
C PHE A 499 -14.20 44.42 11.80
N GLY A 500 -13.09 45.18 11.80
CA GLY A 500 -13.05 46.61 12.14
C GLY A 500 -13.93 47.51 11.27
N GLY A 501 -14.19 47.10 10.00
CA GLY A 501 -15.05 47.82 9.07
C GLY A 501 -16.56 47.58 9.25
N CYS A 502 -16.94 46.63 10.10
CA CYS A 502 -18.34 46.45 10.48
C CYS A 502 -18.80 47.53 11.50
N ASP A 503 -20.12 47.75 11.56
CA ASP A 503 -20.73 48.58 12.59
C ASP A 503 -20.45 47.99 13.99
N GLU A 504 -20.26 48.85 15.00
CA GLU A 504 -19.87 48.44 16.36
C GLU A 504 -20.77 47.36 16.97
N LYS A 505 -22.09 47.43 16.70
CA LYS A 505 -23.05 46.42 17.17
C LYS A 505 -23.02 45.10 16.36
N ALA A 506 -22.30 45.07 15.25
CA ALA A 506 -22.21 43.90 14.37
C ALA A 506 -20.97 43.03 14.66
N LYS A 507 -19.84 43.65 15.08
CA LYS A 507 -18.53 43.00 15.23
C LYS A 507 -18.50 41.74 16.10
N ASN A 508 -19.46 41.57 17.00
CA ASN A 508 -19.58 40.41 17.89
C ASN A 508 -20.74 39.45 17.52
N GLN A 509 -21.40 39.67 16.38
CA GLN A 509 -22.55 38.87 15.98
C GLN A 509 -22.34 38.32 14.57
N TYR A 510 -22.10 37.02 14.47
CA TYR A 510 -21.86 36.34 13.20
C TYR A 510 -22.89 36.68 12.11
N SER A 511 -24.19 36.61 12.45
CA SER A 511 -25.27 36.88 11.51
C SER A 511 -25.27 38.33 10.99
N LYS A 512 -24.82 39.31 11.80
CA LYS A 512 -24.72 40.69 11.37
C LYS A 512 -23.50 40.92 10.50
N ILE A 513 -22.35 40.35 10.87
CA ILE A 513 -21.15 40.36 10.01
C ILE A 513 -21.47 39.79 8.63
N CYS A 514 -22.20 38.70 8.57
CA CYS A 514 -22.61 38.09 7.30
C CYS A 514 -23.51 39.00 6.46
N ARG A 515 -24.44 39.76 7.09
CA ARG A 515 -25.28 40.75 6.38
C ARG A 515 -24.47 41.94 5.88
N GLU A 516 -23.53 42.43 6.70
CA GLU A 516 -22.64 43.50 6.29
C GLU A 516 -21.70 43.05 5.16
N PHE A 517 -21.27 41.81 5.15
CA PHE A 517 -20.49 41.25 4.02
C PHE A 517 -21.28 41.30 2.72
N ASP A 518 -22.57 40.99 2.75
CA ASP A 518 -23.42 41.08 1.55
C ASP A 518 -23.47 42.53 1.00
N ALA A 519 -23.44 43.53 1.87
CA ALA A 519 -23.49 44.94 1.48
C ALA A 519 -22.11 45.55 1.20
N LYS A 520 -21.15 45.35 2.13
CA LYS A 520 -19.86 46.00 2.14
C LYS A 520 -18.70 45.20 1.56
N GLY A 521 -18.90 43.88 1.24
CA GLY A 521 -17.83 43.01 0.73
C GLY A 521 -16.60 43.04 1.61
N VAL A 522 -15.42 43.28 1.05
CA VAL A 522 -14.14 43.29 1.77
C VAL A 522 -14.03 44.39 2.83
N TYR A 523 -14.87 45.42 2.75
CA TYR A 523 -14.88 46.52 3.71
C TYR A 523 -15.42 46.17 5.10
N ILE A 524 -15.86 44.93 5.32
CA ILE A 524 -16.14 44.44 6.68
C ILE A 524 -14.87 44.26 7.51
N PHE A 525 -13.73 44.07 6.86
CA PHE A 525 -12.44 43.87 7.52
C PHE A 525 -11.80 45.19 7.95
N CYS A 526 -10.78 45.08 8.77
CA CYS A 526 -9.94 46.20 9.17
C CYS A 526 -9.21 46.82 7.96
N GLU A 527 -8.67 48.03 8.16
CA GLU A 527 -7.97 48.81 7.13
C GLU A 527 -6.78 48.03 6.53
N GLY A 528 -6.05 47.26 7.33
CA GLY A 528 -4.93 46.43 6.88
C GLY A 528 -5.29 45.44 5.76
N ILE A 529 -6.56 45.02 5.70
CA ILE A 529 -7.09 44.15 4.64
C ILE A 529 -7.82 44.97 3.57
N SER A 530 -8.79 45.78 3.94
CA SER A 530 -9.70 46.45 3.01
C SER A 530 -8.99 47.45 2.09
N SER A 531 -7.95 48.15 2.59
CA SER A 531 -7.16 49.09 1.79
C SER A 531 -6.48 48.49 0.56
N GLN A 532 -6.20 47.20 0.57
CA GLN A 532 -5.55 46.49 -0.56
C GLN A 532 -6.47 46.33 -1.78
N PHE A 533 -7.77 46.62 -1.65
CA PHE A 533 -8.78 46.40 -2.71
C PHE A 533 -9.53 47.68 -3.12
N ILE A 534 -9.13 48.85 -2.62
CA ILE A 534 -9.82 50.12 -2.84
C ILE A 534 -9.90 50.45 -4.33
N ASP A 535 -8.81 50.31 -5.06
CA ASP A 535 -8.67 50.71 -6.46
C ASP A 535 -9.31 49.72 -7.46
N ASN A 536 -9.75 48.55 -6.97
CA ASN A 536 -10.28 47.46 -7.81
C ASN A 536 -11.79 47.66 -8.10
N VAL A 537 -12.18 48.80 -8.63
CA VAL A 537 -13.58 49.07 -8.98
C VAL A 537 -13.92 48.36 -10.30
N PRO A 538 -15.01 47.58 -10.38
CA PRO A 538 -15.47 47.00 -11.65
C PRO A 538 -15.80 48.12 -12.63
N GLU A 539 -15.43 47.94 -13.90
CA GLU A 539 -15.96 48.78 -14.97
C GLU A 539 -17.49 48.67 -14.97
N ASP A 540 -18.18 49.78 -15.04
CA ASP A 540 -19.64 49.78 -15.20
C ASP A 540 -19.95 49.15 -16.54
N ASP A 541 -20.53 47.95 -16.57
CA ASP A 541 -21.18 47.41 -17.73
C ASP A 541 -22.38 48.31 -18.02
N GLY A 542 -22.15 49.37 -18.82
CA GLY A 542 -23.19 50.29 -19.17
C GLY A 542 -24.41 49.52 -19.71
N GLU A 543 -25.55 49.67 -19.02
CA GLU A 543 -26.86 49.24 -19.48
C GLU A 543 -27.18 49.76 -20.90
#